data_1a02404d5353460c28e87cea002c808c
#
_entry.id   1a02404d5353460c28e87cea002c808c
#
_cell.length_a   1.000
_cell.length_b   1.000
_cell.length_c   1.000
_cell.angle_alpha   90.00
_cell.angle_beta   90.00
_cell.angle_gamma   90.00
#
_symmetry.space_group_name_H-M   'P 1'
#
loop_
_entity.id
_entity.type
_entity.pdbx_description
1 polymer ?
#
loop_
_entity_poly.entity_id
_entity_poly.type
_entity_poly.pdbx_seq_one_letter_code
_entity_poly.pdbx_strand_id
1 'polypeptide(L)'
;MQQPSGNEQNADQIAYWNGPSGQRWADRHAAQESLLGPIAEVLIDRAKPKPGERILDVGCGSGATTFAFAKAVAPDGFALGLDVSEPMLSQARAFAPKGLPLDFVLADATVYPFEPASFDLLASRFGVMFFADPIASFANLRRALKPSGRLAFACWREPKENPWMMAPLMAVYKHVPKMPPVGPEEPGPFAFASEERVTRILKGAGFVDVAMEPHDLPMDVAIGGGLDAAVDGALQIGPASRALQGHPPETYEAAKASIREMLTPFLKEQSVALQGAIWIVTAKAT
;
A
#
# COMPACT_ATOMS: atom_id res chain seq x y z
N MET A 1 1.72 -19.85 16.74
CA MET A 1 1.71 -18.58 16.01
C MET A 1 1.69 -17.48 17.05
N GLN A 2 2.74 -16.66 17.13
CA GLN A 2 2.72 -15.45 17.97
C GLN A 2 1.84 -14.42 17.27
N GLN A 3 0.81 -13.92 17.97
CA GLN A 3 0.08 -12.73 17.50
C GLN A 3 1.05 -11.55 17.44
N PRO A 4 0.89 -10.60 16.46
CA PRO A 4 1.70 -9.40 16.44
C PRO A 4 1.51 -8.68 17.78
N SER A 5 2.60 -8.33 18.43
CA SER A 5 2.57 -7.45 19.60
C SER A 5 2.19 -6.06 19.12
N GLY A 6 0.89 -5.81 19.02
CA GLY A 6 0.36 -4.54 18.56
C GLY A 6 0.15 -3.58 19.73
N ASN A 7 0.29 -2.29 19.47
CA ASN A 7 -0.22 -1.25 20.34
C ASN A 7 -1.77 -1.29 20.28
N GLU A 8 -2.47 -1.05 21.39
CA GLU A 8 -3.94 -0.93 21.41
C GLU A 8 -4.46 0.07 20.36
N GLN A 9 -3.70 1.13 20.08
CA GLN A 9 -4.01 2.13 19.05
C GLN A 9 -4.06 1.57 17.62
N ASN A 10 -3.31 0.50 17.31
CA ASN A 10 -3.26 -0.11 15.97
C ASN A 10 -4.11 -1.39 15.87
N ALA A 11 -4.83 -1.75 16.93
CA ALA A 11 -5.61 -2.99 17.02
C ALA A 11 -6.65 -3.10 15.88
N ASP A 12 -7.34 -2.01 15.55
CA ASP A 12 -8.35 -1.99 14.48
C ASP A 12 -7.74 -2.25 13.10
N GLN A 13 -6.55 -1.70 12.82
CA GLN A 13 -5.84 -1.96 11.57
C GLN A 13 -5.35 -3.42 11.50
N ILE A 14 -4.81 -3.94 12.60
CA ILE A 14 -4.41 -5.35 12.69
C ILE A 14 -5.62 -6.26 12.46
N ALA A 15 -6.76 -6.00 13.11
CA ALA A 15 -7.99 -6.76 12.91
C ALA A 15 -8.50 -6.67 11.46
N TYR A 16 -8.49 -5.48 10.85
CA TYR A 16 -8.92 -5.27 9.47
C TYR A 16 -8.07 -6.07 8.47
N TRP A 17 -6.74 -6.04 8.61
CA TRP A 17 -5.81 -6.72 7.69
C TRP A 17 -5.66 -8.22 7.97
N ASN A 18 -6.13 -8.74 9.10
CA ASN A 18 -6.23 -10.18 9.40
C ASN A 18 -7.65 -10.73 9.18
N GLY A 19 -8.61 -9.87 8.87
CA GLY A 19 -9.99 -10.22 8.55
C GLY A 19 -10.21 -10.49 7.05
N PRO A 20 -11.49 -10.46 6.62
CA PRO A 20 -11.87 -10.72 5.22
C PRO A 20 -11.18 -9.79 4.21
N SER A 21 -10.78 -8.59 4.61
CA SER A 21 -10.07 -7.65 3.73
C SER A 21 -8.66 -8.14 3.41
N GLY A 22 -7.87 -8.53 4.41
CA GLY A 22 -6.52 -9.08 4.20
C GLY A 22 -6.57 -10.38 3.39
N GLN A 23 -7.57 -11.25 3.65
CA GLN A 23 -7.75 -12.47 2.87
C GLN A 23 -8.03 -12.18 1.39
N ARG A 24 -8.94 -11.23 1.06
CA ARG A 24 -9.20 -10.84 -0.33
C ARG A 24 -7.95 -10.27 -1.01
N TRP A 25 -7.12 -9.52 -0.27
CA TRP A 25 -5.87 -9.00 -0.78
C TRP A 25 -4.87 -10.12 -1.08
N ALA A 26 -4.75 -11.10 -0.20
CA ALA A 26 -3.92 -12.28 -0.40
C ALA A 26 -4.38 -13.11 -1.61
N ASP A 27 -5.67 -13.40 -1.71
CA ASP A 27 -6.25 -14.22 -2.78
C ASP A 27 -6.09 -13.58 -4.18
N ARG A 28 -6.03 -12.26 -4.24
CA ARG A 28 -5.92 -11.49 -5.50
C ARG A 28 -4.54 -10.90 -5.74
N HIS A 29 -3.50 -11.38 -5.06
CA HIS A 29 -2.16 -10.81 -5.13
C HIS A 29 -1.66 -10.60 -6.58
N ALA A 30 -1.87 -11.57 -7.48
CA ALA A 30 -1.42 -11.47 -8.88
C ALA A 30 -2.10 -10.30 -9.63
N ALA A 31 -3.41 -10.13 -9.45
CA ALA A 31 -4.16 -9.03 -10.04
C ALA A 31 -3.71 -7.67 -9.47
N GLN A 32 -3.45 -7.61 -8.17
CA GLN A 32 -2.96 -6.39 -7.53
C GLN A 32 -1.54 -6.04 -7.96
N GLU A 33 -0.66 -7.03 -8.10
CA GLU A 33 0.68 -6.79 -8.60
C GLU A 33 0.68 -6.32 -10.06
N SER A 34 -0.22 -6.83 -10.89
CA SER A 34 -0.39 -6.31 -12.25
C SER A 34 -0.86 -4.85 -12.25
N LEU A 35 -1.74 -4.46 -11.33
CA LEU A 35 -2.24 -3.09 -11.19
C LEU A 35 -1.21 -2.15 -10.56
N LEU A 36 -0.52 -2.57 -9.50
CA LEU A 36 0.36 -1.74 -8.67
C LEU A 36 1.84 -1.88 -9.01
N GLY A 37 2.20 -2.81 -9.90
CA GLY A 37 3.58 -3.05 -10.34
C GLY A 37 4.28 -1.80 -10.87
N PRO A 38 3.66 -1.01 -11.77
CA PRO A 38 4.27 0.24 -12.26
C PRO A 38 4.63 1.22 -11.14
N ILE A 39 3.86 1.25 -10.05
CA ILE A 39 4.16 2.09 -8.87
C ILE A 39 5.38 1.53 -8.11
N ALA A 40 5.51 0.21 -8.01
CA ALA A 40 6.69 -0.40 -7.41
C ALA A 40 7.97 -0.06 -8.20
N GLU A 41 7.90 -0.06 -9.53
CA GLU A 41 9.03 0.31 -10.40
C GLU A 41 9.48 1.75 -10.14
N VAL A 42 8.54 2.71 -10.10
CA VAL A 42 8.83 4.12 -9.79
C VAL A 42 9.43 4.26 -8.38
N LEU A 43 8.88 3.56 -7.39
CA LEU A 43 9.40 3.57 -6.01
C LEU A 43 10.83 3.04 -5.96
N ILE A 44 11.11 1.90 -6.59
CA ILE A 44 12.43 1.26 -6.57
C ILE A 44 13.47 2.14 -7.29
N ASP A 45 13.10 2.70 -8.44
CA ASP A 45 13.98 3.64 -9.17
C ASP A 45 14.35 4.84 -8.30
N ARG A 46 13.38 5.38 -7.55
CA ARG A 46 13.60 6.53 -6.67
C ARG A 46 14.34 6.18 -5.39
N ALA A 47 14.08 5.01 -4.82
CA ALA A 47 14.77 4.49 -3.62
C ALA A 47 16.25 4.18 -3.87
N LYS A 48 16.62 3.85 -5.12
CA LYS A 48 17.98 3.54 -5.59
C LYS A 48 18.70 2.54 -4.68
N PRO A 49 18.15 1.32 -4.52
CA PRO A 49 18.81 0.27 -3.74
C PRO A 49 20.17 -0.07 -4.33
N LYS A 50 21.16 -0.34 -3.49
CA LYS A 50 22.50 -0.68 -3.91
C LYS A 50 22.85 -2.11 -3.50
N PRO A 51 23.66 -2.85 -4.30
CA PRO A 51 24.17 -4.14 -3.88
C PRO A 51 24.81 -4.08 -2.48
N GLY A 52 24.52 -5.09 -1.65
CA GLY A 52 25.02 -5.17 -0.27
C GLY A 52 24.22 -4.39 0.77
N GLU A 53 23.23 -3.56 0.38
CA GLU A 53 22.39 -2.84 1.35
C GLU A 53 21.41 -3.78 2.08
N ARG A 54 21.04 -3.39 3.29
CA ARG A 54 19.96 -3.99 4.06
C ARG A 54 18.73 -3.10 3.99
N ILE A 55 17.61 -3.67 3.52
CA ILE A 55 16.36 -2.94 3.27
C ILE A 55 15.26 -3.46 4.18
N LEU A 56 14.49 -2.54 4.78
CA LEU A 56 13.25 -2.83 5.50
C LEU A 56 12.07 -2.38 4.62
N ASP A 57 11.24 -3.32 4.20
CA ASP A 57 10.01 -3.07 3.43
C ASP A 57 8.79 -3.15 4.36
N VAL A 58 8.21 -1.99 4.69
CA VAL A 58 7.15 -1.83 5.69
C VAL A 58 5.77 -1.89 5.05
N GLY A 59 4.91 -2.77 5.58
CA GLY A 59 3.62 -3.10 4.97
C GLY A 59 3.82 -3.80 3.63
N CYS A 60 4.68 -4.82 3.63
CA CYS A 60 5.14 -5.50 2.41
C CYS A 60 4.04 -6.34 1.72
N GLY A 61 2.93 -6.60 2.40
CA GLY A 61 1.83 -7.39 1.88
C GLY A 61 2.27 -8.79 1.42
N SER A 62 1.93 -9.14 0.18
CA SER A 62 2.32 -10.42 -0.44
C SER A 62 3.77 -10.44 -0.99
N GLY A 63 4.60 -9.46 -0.63
CA GLY A 63 6.05 -9.51 -0.77
C GLY A 63 6.65 -9.04 -2.09
N ALA A 64 5.87 -8.57 -3.06
CA ALA A 64 6.40 -8.24 -4.39
C ALA A 64 7.50 -7.17 -4.37
N THR A 65 7.34 -6.09 -3.59
CA THR A 65 8.38 -5.08 -3.40
C THR A 65 9.59 -5.64 -2.67
N THR A 66 9.39 -6.49 -1.66
CA THR A 66 10.48 -7.18 -0.94
C THR A 66 11.30 -8.06 -1.88
N PHE A 67 10.64 -8.82 -2.80
CA PHE A 67 11.34 -9.63 -3.81
C PHE A 67 12.21 -8.76 -4.74
N ALA A 68 11.65 -7.65 -5.20
CA ALA A 68 12.37 -6.72 -6.08
C ALA A 68 13.57 -6.07 -5.38
N PHE A 69 13.41 -5.66 -4.11
CA PHE A 69 14.51 -5.14 -3.30
C PHE A 69 15.57 -6.22 -3.04
N ALA A 70 15.18 -7.43 -2.66
CA ALA A 70 16.13 -8.53 -2.44
C ALA A 70 16.96 -8.83 -3.69
N LYS A 71 16.34 -8.81 -4.87
CA LYS A 71 17.04 -8.95 -6.15
C LYS A 71 18.04 -7.82 -6.40
N ALA A 72 17.65 -6.58 -6.08
CA ALA A 72 18.49 -5.40 -6.31
C ALA A 72 19.71 -5.35 -5.38
N VAL A 73 19.63 -5.90 -4.17
CA VAL A 73 20.74 -5.87 -3.20
C VAL A 73 21.58 -7.15 -3.16
N ALA A 74 21.17 -8.20 -3.88
CA ALA A 74 21.89 -9.48 -3.93
C ALA A 74 23.30 -9.32 -4.54
N PRO A 75 24.26 -10.25 -4.20
CA PRO A 75 24.08 -11.37 -3.26
C PRO A 75 24.30 -11.00 -1.79
N ASP A 76 25.02 -9.92 -1.49
CA ASP A 76 25.56 -9.60 -0.17
C ASP A 76 24.62 -8.73 0.69
N GLY A 77 23.53 -8.23 0.11
CA GLY A 77 22.50 -7.46 0.80
C GLY A 77 21.42 -8.33 1.40
N PHE A 78 20.36 -7.67 1.93
CA PHE A 78 19.23 -8.36 2.55
C PHE A 78 17.96 -7.50 2.51
N ALA A 79 16.81 -8.08 2.24
CA ALA A 79 15.51 -7.42 2.33
C ALA A 79 14.64 -8.09 3.39
N LEU A 80 14.14 -7.32 4.36
CA LEU A 80 13.18 -7.76 5.36
C LEU A 80 11.82 -7.15 5.03
N GLY A 81 10.83 -8.01 4.71
CA GLY A 81 9.44 -7.62 4.62
C GLY A 81 8.76 -7.70 5.99
N LEU A 82 8.07 -6.65 6.38
CA LEU A 82 7.31 -6.60 7.62
C LEU A 82 5.86 -6.22 7.33
N ASP A 83 4.91 -6.99 7.86
CA ASP A 83 3.48 -6.71 7.74
C ASP A 83 2.71 -7.19 8.97
N VAL A 84 1.54 -6.63 9.21
CA VAL A 84 0.62 -7.06 10.29
C VAL A 84 -0.34 -8.16 9.82
N SER A 85 -0.42 -8.43 8.52
CA SER A 85 -1.37 -9.36 7.90
C SER A 85 -0.75 -10.75 7.70
N GLU A 86 -1.14 -11.71 8.52
CA GLU A 86 -0.71 -13.09 8.32
C GLU A 86 -1.21 -13.71 7.00
N PRO A 87 -2.46 -13.46 6.51
CA PRO A 87 -2.88 -13.96 5.20
C PRO A 87 -1.96 -13.51 4.06
N MET A 88 -1.57 -12.23 4.05
CA MET A 88 -0.67 -11.71 3.01
C MET A 88 0.76 -12.24 3.16
N LEU A 89 1.29 -12.32 4.39
CA LEU A 89 2.63 -12.87 4.63
C LEU A 89 2.72 -14.36 4.31
N SER A 90 1.65 -15.12 4.51
CA SER A 90 1.59 -16.53 4.07
C SER A 90 1.78 -16.64 2.56
N GLN A 91 1.16 -15.76 1.78
CA GLN A 91 1.37 -15.68 0.33
C GLN A 91 2.81 -15.24 0.00
N ALA A 92 3.33 -14.22 0.68
CA ALA A 92 4.71 -13.76 0.48
C ALA A 92 5.72 -14.89 0.66
N ARG A 93 5.58 -15.67 1.73
CA ARG A 93 6.45 -16.83 2.00
C ARG A 93 6.29 -17.93 0.96
N ALA A 94 5.05 -18.20 0.50
CA ALA A 94 4.77 -19.21 -0.50
C ALA A 94 5.36 -18.90 -1.88
N PHE A 95 5.39 -17.60 -2.25
CA PHE A 95 5.90 -17.12 -3.54
C PHE A 95 7.35 -16.62 -3.50
N ALA A 96 7.99 -16.63 -2.32
CA ALA A 96 9.37 -16.16 -2.18
C ALA A 96 10.32 -16.87 -3.15
N PRO A 97 11.03 -16.15 -4.02
CA PRO A 97 11.99 -16.74 -4.93
C PRO A 97 13.14 -17.40 -4.15
N LYS A 98 13.44 -18.66 -4.48
CA LYS A 98 14.54 -19.39 -3.83
C LYS A 98 15.89 -18.72 -4.10
N GLY A 99 16.71 -18.63 -3.07
CA GLY A 99 18.09 -18.13 -3.17
C GLY A 99 18.22 -16.60 -3.13
N LEU A 100 17.13 -15.85 -3.00
CA LEU A 100 17.22 -14.43 -2.71
C LEU A 100 17.43 -14.17 -1.21
N PRO A 101 18.23 -13.16 -0.84
CA PRO A 101 18.51 -12.80 0.55
C PRO A 101 17.34 -12.00 1.13
N LEU A 102 16.28 -12.67 1.56
CA LEU A 102 15.10 -12.04 2.14
C LEU A 102 14.49 -12.87 3.27
N ASP A 103 13.67 -12.20 4.11
CA ASP A 103 12.81 -12.85 5.10
C ASP A 103 11.56 -12.01 5.35
N PHE A 104 10.58 -12.58 6.08
CA PHE A 104 9.31 -11.94 6.41
C PHE A 104 8.97 -12.05 7.89
N VAL A 105 8.55 -10.93 8.48
CA VAL A 105 8.17 -10.85 9.90
C VAL A 105 6.73 -10.36 10.03
N LEU A 106 5.92 -11.11 10.79
CA LEU A 106 4.58 -10.70 11.22
C LEU A 106 4.73 -9.79 12.44
N ALA A 107 4.60 -8.49 12.25
CA ALA A 107 4.75 -7.52 13.32
C ALA A 107 4.10 -6.17 12.99
N ASP A 108 3.80 -5.40 14.04
CA ASP A 108 3.44 -4.00 13.94
C ASP A 108 4.71 -3.12 13.97
N ALA A 109 4.97 -2.41 12.88
CA ALA A 109 6.13 -1.52 12.75
C ALA A 109 6.19 -0.41 13.82
N THR A 110 5.04 -0.04 14.40
CA THR A 110 4.96 0.99 15.44
C THR A 110 5.72 0.59 16.70
N VAL A 111 5.66 -0.69 17.08
CA VAL A 111 6.16 -1.20 18.37
C VAL A 111 7.23 -2.29 18.24
N TYR A 112 7.49 -2.77 17.02
CA TYR A 112 8.48 -3.82 16.81
C TYR A 112 9.87 -3.36 17.27
N PRO A 113 10.57 -4.18 18.07
CA PRO A 113 11.88 -3.82 18.62
C PRO A 113 13.00 -4.02 17.59
N PHE A 114 13.04 -3.15 16.59
CA PHE A 114 14.13 -3.19 15.60
C PHE A 114 15.51 -3.06 16.26
N GLU A 115 16.46 -3.84 15.74
CA GLU A 115 17.87 -3.61 16.05
C GLU A 115 18.29 -2.22 15.53
N PRO A 116 18.80 -1.34 16.38
CA PRO A 116 19.20 0.00 15.96
C PRO A 116 20.25 0.00 14.85
N ALA A 117 20.18 0.97 13.96
CA ALA A 117 21.17 1.20 12.90
C ALA A 117 21.46 -0.05 12.03
N SER A 118 20.46 -0.87 11.77
CA SER A 118 20.58 -2.15 11.06
C SER A 118 20.23 -2.09 9.59
N PHE A 119 19.53 -1.03 9.12
CA PHE A 119 19.09 -0.90 7.74
C PHE A 119 19.63 0.35 7.05
N ASP A 120 19.93 0.23 5.75
CA ASP A 120 20.40 1.32 4.89
C ASP A 120 19.23 2.07 4.25
N LEU A 121 18.15 1.35 3.97
CA LEU A 121 16.93 1.87 3.33
C LEU A 121 15.69 1.32 4.04
N LEU A 122 14.75 2.21 4.31
CA LEU A 122 13.38 1.90 4.66
C LEU A 122 12.51 2.22 3.45
N ALA A 123 11.72 1.25 3.02
CA ALA A 123 10.80 1.39 1.90
C ALA A 123 9.37 1.02 2.29
N SER A 124 8.37 1.54 1.57
CA SER A 124 6.98 1.11 1.70
C SER A 124 6.19 1.46 0.44
N ARG A 125 5.42 0.51 -0.06
CA ARG A 125 4.40 0.77 -1.07
C ARG A 125 3.03 0.75 -0.42
N PHE A 126 2.52 1.95 -0.04
CA PHE A 126 1.19 2.17 0.57
C PHE A 126 1.00 1.66 2.02
N GLY A 127 1.92 0.93 2.63
CA GLY A 127 1.73 0.35 3.96
C GLY A 127 1.69 1.40 5.08
N VAL A 128 2.55 2.43 4.99
CA VAL A 128 2.70 3.46 6.05
C VAL A 128 1.49 4.39 6.22
N MET A 129 0.57 4.44 5.27
CA MET A 129 -0.65 5.25 5.34
C MET A 129 -1.65 4.76 6.42
N PHE A 130 -1.43 3.56 6.94
CA PHE A 130 -2.34 2.92 7.89
C PHE A 130 -1.85 2.98 9.35
N PHE A 131 -0.79 3.73 9.64
CA PHE A 131 -0.35 3.95 11.00
C PHE A 131 -1.36 4.77 11.81
N ALA A 132 -1.76 4.28 12.97
CA ALA A 132 -2.64 5.01 13.90
C ALA A 132 -1.91 6.20 14.54
N ASP A 133 -0.64 6.04 14.92
CA ASP A 133 0.26 7.12 15.32
C ASP A 133 1.46 7.15 14.36
N PRO A 134 1.37 7.91 13.26
CA PRO A 134 2.44 7.92 12.27
C PRO A 134 3.75 8.55 12.78
N ILE A 135 3.70 9.52 13.72
CA ILE A 135 4.92 10.12 14.26
C ILE A 135 5.69 9.10 15.10
N ALA A 136 5.01 8.40 16.02
CA ALA A 136 5.63 7.36 16.83
C ALA A 136 6.14 6.20 15.96
N SER A 137 5.36 5.78 14.95
CA SER A 137 5.76 4.71 14.02
C SER A 137 7.02 5.06 13.24
N PHE A 138 7.07 6.24 12.63
CA PHE A 138 8.25 6.68 11.90
C PHE A 138 9.46 6.95 12.83
N ALA A 139 9.25 7.38 14.07
CA ALA A 139 10.33 7.51 15.03
C ALA A 139 10.94 6.15 15.40
N ASN A 140 10.10 5.10 15.56
CA ASN A 140 10.57 3.74 15.76
C ASN A 140 11.36 3.22 14.55
N LEU A 141 10.81 3.40 13.35
CA LEU A 141 11.43 3.01 12.08
C LEU A 141 12.77 3.74 11.85
N ARG A 142 12.84 5.04 12.19
CA ARG A 142 14.07 5.82 12.07
C ARG A 142 15.21 5.25 12.93
N ARG A 143 14.92 4.73 14.12
CA ARG A 143 15.96 4.09 14.96
C ARG A 143 16.57 2.86 14.31
N ALA A 144 15.78 2.15 13.48
CA ALA A 144 16.27 1.00 12.71
C ALA A 144 17.20 1.40 11.57
N LEU A 145 17.12 2.63 11.08
CA LEU A 145 18.00 3.14 10.03
C LEU A 145 19.40 3.49 10.58
N LYS A 146 20.41 3.17 9.79
CA LYS A 146 21.77 3.68 10.00
C LYS A 146 21.79 5.22 9.95
N PRO A 147 22.77 5.91 10.54
CA PRO A 147 22.87 7.37 10.48
C PRO A 147 22.83 7.93 9.04
N SER A 148 23.42 7.22 8.07
CA SER A 148 23.38 7.58 6.65
C SER A 148 22.18 6.97 5.90
N GLY A 149 21.26 6.33 6.63
CA GLY A 149 20.12 5.64 6.06
C GLY A 149 19.10 6.60 5.45
N ARG A 150 18.26 6.07 4.56
CA ARG A 150 17.24 6.82 3.86
C ARG A 150 15.89 6.13 3.90
N LEU A 151 14.86 6.92 3.67
CA LEU A 151 13.46 6.50 3.54
C LEU A 151 12.99 6.77 2.11
N ALA A 152 12.23 5.85 1.54
CA ALA A 152 11.46 6.06 0.32
C ALA A 152 10.11 5.33 0.40
N PHE A 153 9.00 6.01 0.19
CA PHE A 153 7.70 5.34 0.11
C PHE A 153 6.77 5.98 -0.94
N ALA A 154 5.80 5.16 -1.41
CA ALA A 154 4.70 5.62 -2.23
C ALA A 154 3.42 5.76 -1.40
N CYS A 155 2.69 6.86 -1.58
CA CYS A 155 1.35 7.06 -1.03
C CYS A 155 0.44 7.75 -2.05
N TRP A 156 -0.89 7.60 -1.89
CA TRP A 156 -1.84 8.24 -2.80
C TRP A 156 -1.92 9.74 -2.54
N ARG A 157 -2.04 10.50 -3.64
CA ARG A 157 -2.40 11.91 -3.63
C ARG A 157 -3.90 12.07 -3.34
N GLU A 158 -4.44 13.27 -3.50
CA GLU A 158 -5.83 13.58 -3.16
C GLU A 158 -6.84 12.65 -3.85
N PRO A 159 -7.98 12.33 -3.21
CA PRO A 159 -9.01 11.48 -3.82
C PRO A 159 -9.45 11.95 -5.21
N LYS A 160 -9.57 13.28 -5.43
CA LYS A 160 -9.96 13.86 -6.73
C LYS A 160 -8.96 13.59 -7.86
N GLU A 161 -7.70 13.28 -7.53
CA GLU A 161 -6.62 12.98 -8.47
C GLU A 161 -6.52 11.46 -8.75
N ASN A 162 -7.35 10.66 -8.06
CA ASN A 162 -7.39 9.20 -8.17
C ASN A 162 -8.74 8.67 -8.66
N PRO A 163 -9.20 9.08 -9.87
CA PRO A 163 -10.47 8.62 -10.42
C PRO A 163 -10.56 7.10 -10.57
N TRP A 164 -9.46 6.38 -10.70
CA TRP A 164 -9.47 4.92 -10.76
C TRP A 164 -10.12 4.26 -9.52
N MET A 165 -9.98 4.87 -8.33
CA MET A 165 -10.64 4.44 -7.09
C MET A 165 -11.99 5.14 -6.87
N MET A 166 -12.05 6.43 -7.19
CA MET A 166 -13.18 7.26 -6.78
C MET A 166 -14.37 7.19 -7.75
N ALA A 167 -14.14 6.98 -9.04
CA ALA A 167 -15.22 6.91 -9.99
C ALA A 167 -16.13 5.68 -9.80
N PRO A 168 -15.60 4.45 -9.53
CA PRO A 168 -16.43 3.32 -9.13
C PRO A 168 -17.21 3.58 -7.83
N LEU A 169 -16.60 4.23 -6.83
CA LEU A 169 -17.28 4.61 -5.59
C LEU A 169 -18.45 5.56 -5.85
N MET A 170 -18.27 6.55 -6.72
CA MET A 170 -19.35 7.49 -7.07
C MET A 170 -20.49 6.80 -7.80
N ALA A 171 -20.21 5.76 -8.60
CA ALA A 171 -21.24 4.93 -9.22
C ALA A 171 -22.03 4.13 -8.16
N VAL A 172 -21.34 3.58 -7.16
CA VAL A 172 -21.97 2.88 -6.01
C VAL A 172 -22.87 3.79 -5.20
N TYR A 173 -22.48 5.04 -4.96
CA TYR A 173 -23.24 6.02 -4.19
C TYR A 173 -24.57 6.46 -4.84
N LYS A 174 -24.86 6.02 -6.07
CA LYS A 174 -26.21 6.14 -6.65
C LYS A 174 -27.21 5.17 -5.99
N HIS A 175 -26.73 4.14 -5.30
CA HIS A 175 -27.52 3.02 -4.79
C HIS A 175 -27.44 2.84 -3.28
N VAL A 176 -26.42 3.40 -2.64
CA VAL A 176 -26.21 3.30 -1.18
C VAL A 176 -25.91 4.67 -0.59
N PRO A 177 -26.18 4.86 0.71
CA PRO A 177 -25.77 6.08 1.41
C PRO A 177 -24.26 6.28 1.35
N LYS A 178 -23.82 7.54 1.31
CA LYS A 178 -22.40 7.86 1.41
C LYS A 178 -21.86 7.43 2.78
N MET A 179 -20.70 6.80 2.76
CA MET A 179 -19.97 6.51 3.99
C MET A 179 -19.61 7.82 4.71
N PRO A 180 -19.52 7.80 6.05
CA PRO A 180 -19.00 8.92 6.81
C PRO A 180 -17.62 9.35 6.26
N PRO A 181 -17.31 10.65 6.22
CA PRO A 181 -15.99 11.12 5.84
C PRO A 181 -14.94 10.59 6.83
N VAL A 182 -13.82 10.13 6.31
CA VAL A 182 -12.65 9.79 7.12
C VAL A 182 -12.00 11.08 7.59
N GLY A 183 -11.68 11.17 8.87
CA GLY A 183 -11.02 12.34 9.44
C GLY A 183 -9.63 12.58 8.82
N PRO A 184 -9.15 13.83 8.81
CA PRO A 184 -7.87 14.17 8.16
C PRO A 184 -6.65 13.54 8.83
N GLU A 185 -6.79 13.10 10.08
CA GLU A 185 -5.72 12.45 10.84
C GLU A 185 -5.92 10.91 10.93
N GLU A 186 -7.03 10.37 10.43
CA GLU A 186 -7.32 8.93 10.49
C GLU A 186 -6.52 8.11 9.47
N PRO A 187 -6.12 6.87 9.85
CA PRO A 187 -5.47 5.94 8.93
C PRO A 187 -6.35 5.59 7.73
N GLY A 188 -5.74 5.49 6.56
CA GLY A 188 -6.47 5.12 5.35
C GLY A 188 -5.72 5.43 4.06
N PRO A 189 -6.30 5.07 2.91
CA PRO A 189 -5.61 5.21 1.62
C PRO A 189 -5.14 6.64 1.32
N PHE A 190 -5.86 7.65 1.78
CA PHE A 190 -5.56 9.05 1.53
C PHE A 190 -5.01 9.80 2.76
N ALA A 191 -4.63 9.07 3.82
CA ALA A 191 -4.09 9.67 5.05
C ALA A 191 -2.83 10.52 4.79
N PHE A 192 -2.07 10.21 3.74
CA PHE A 192 -0.81 10.88 3.37
C PHE A 192 -0.93 11.69 2.07
N ALA A 193 -2.15 12.09 1.68
CA ALA A 193 -2.36 12.88 0.48
C ALA A 193 -1.79 14.31 0.58
N SER A 194 -1.79 14.90 1.79
CA SER A 194 -1.29 16.26 2.05
C SER A 194 0.22 16.29 2.26
N GLU A 195 0.91 17.08 1.44
CA GLU A 195 2.36 17.33 1.57
C GLU A 195 2.72 17.94 2.93
N GLU A 196 1.91 18.90 3.41
CA GLU A 196 2.10 19.54 4.71
C GLU A 196 2.04 18.50 5.85
N ARG A 197 1.04 17.61 5.82
CA ARG A 197 0.88 16.57 6.82
C ARG A 197 2.05 15.59 6.81
N VAL A 198 2.46 15.07 5.66
CA VAL A 198 3.59 14.14 5.54
C VAL A 198 4.88 14.78 6.02
N THR A 199 5.13 16.03 5.62
CA THR A 199 6.32 16.77 6.07
C THR A 199 6.32 16.96 7.59
N ARG A 200 5.19 17.32 8.18
CA ARG A 200 5.03 17.47 9.64
C ARG A 200 5.31 16.16 10.37
N ILE A 201 4.75 15.04 9.88
CA ILE A 201 4.93 13.71 10.46
C ILE A 201 6.42 13.30 10.42
N LEU A 202 7.05 13.37 9.26
CA LEU A 202 8.43 12.93 9.09
C LEU A 202 9.42 13.81 9.87
N LYS A 203 9.24 15.13 9.85
CA LYS A 203 10.04 16.04 10.68
C LYS A 203 9.82 15.79 12.18
N GLY A 204 8.57 15.55 12.59
CA GLY A 204 8.24 15.19 13.99
C GLY A 204 8.88 13.88 14.44
N ALA A 205 9.06 12.94 13.53
CA ALA A 205 9.78 11.69 13.75
C ALA A 205 11.32 11.81 13.67
N GLY A 206 11.85 13.01 13.35
CA GLY A 206 13.28 13.30 13.29
C GLY A 206 13.95 13.05 11.95
N PHE A 207 13.18 12.85 10.86
CA PHE A 207 13.74 12.80 9.51
C PHE A 207 14.08 14.20 9.00
N VAL A 208 15.07 14.27 8.11
CA VAL A 208 15.51 15.50 7.42
C VAL A 208 15.44 15.31 5.91
N ASP A 209 15.63 16.39 5.14
CA ASP A 209 15.63 16.38 3.67
C ASP A 209 14.38 15.72 3.09
N VAL A 210 13.22 16.01 3.71
CA VAL A 210 11.93 15.48 3.23
C VAL A 210 11.61 16.10 1.87
N ALA A 211 11.42 15.24 0.87
CA ALA A 211 11.00 15.62 -0.47
C ALA A 211 9.81 14.77 -0.92
N MET A 212 8.86 15.38 -1.63
CA MET A 212 7.70 14.74 -2.20
C MET A 212 7.64 15.03 -3.70
N GLU A 213 7.63 13.98 -4.50
CA GLU A 213 7.62 14.06 -5.97
C GLU A 213 6.30 13.51 -6.50
N PRO A 214 5.52 14.29 -7.28
CA PRO A 214 4.26 13.84 -7.82
C PRO A 214 4.49 12.94 -9.04
N HIS A 215 3.74 11.83 -9.11
CA HIS A 215 3.70 10.96 -10.28
C HIS A 215 2.26 10.65 -10.65
N ASP A 216 1.95 10.80 -11.94
CA ASP A 216 0.68 10.43 -12.55
C ASP A 216 0.89 9.16 -13.37
N LEU A 217 0.02 8.17 -13.18
CA LEU A 217 0.14 6.84 -13.77
C LEU A 217 -1.21 6.37 -14.33
N PRO A 218 -1.24 5.75 -15.51
CA PRO A 218 -2.43 5.04 -15.96
C PRO A 218 -2.60 3.77 -15.14
N MET A 219 -3.74 3.64 -14.47
CA MET A 219 -4.13 2.46 -13.70
C MET A 219 -5.08 1.62 -14.56
N ASP A 220 -4.57 0.53 -15.14
CA ASP A 220 -5.41 -0.41 -15.90
C ASP A 220 -6.16 -1.35 -14.94
N VAL A 221 -7.36 -0.96 -14.57
CA VAL A 221 -8.20 -1.73 -13.63
C VAL A 221 -8.77 -3.02 -14.23
N ALA A 222 -8.65 -3.20 -15.55
CA ALA A 222 -9.02 -4.44 -16.24
C ALA A 222 -7.92 -5.50 -16.23
N ILE A 223 -6.67 -5.08 -16.09
CA ILE A 223 -5.50 -5.98 -16.08
C ILE A 223 -5.52 -6.93 -17.31
N GLY A 224 -5.86 -6.38 -18.49
CA GLY A 224 -5.99 -7.14 -19.74
C GLY A 224 -7.22 -8.05 -19.85
N GLY A 225 -8.12 -8.05 -18.85
CA GLY A 225 -9.35 -8.87 -18.84
C GLY A 225 -10.61 -8.16 -19.31
N GLY A 226 -10.47 -6.94 -19.87
CA GLY A 226 -11.59 -6.17 -20.40
C GLY A 226 -12.55 -5.63 -19.35
N LEU A 227 -13.70 -5.17 -19.80
CA LEU A 227 -14.67 -4.46 -18.97
C LEU A 227 -15.22 -5.32 -17.82
N ASP A 228 -15.43 -6.62 -18.02
CA ASP A 228 -15.93 -7.51 -16.98
C ASP A 228 -14.95 -7.62 -15.81
N ALA A 229 -13.66 -7.80 -16.11
CA ALA A 229 -12.63 -7.87 -15.09
C ALA A 229 -12.47 -6.55 -14.34
N ALA A 230 -12.58 -5.41 -15.02
CA ALA A 230 -12.55 -4.08 -14.40
C ALA A 230 -13.72 -3.88 -13.42
N VAL A 231 -14.91 -4.26 -13.80
CA VAL A 231 -16.11 -4.19 -12.94
C VAL A 231 -15.99 -5.09 -11.74
N ASP A 232 -15.57 -6.35 -11.93
CA ASP A 232 -15.39 -7.31 -10.84
C ASP A 232 -14.25 -6.86 -9.88
N GLY A 233 -13.18 -6.29 -10.40
CA GLY A 233 -12.11 -5.70 -9.59
C GLY A 233 -12.61 -4.59 -8.69
N ALA A 234 -13.37 -3.64 -9.21
CA ALA A 234 -13.95 -2.52 -8.46
C ALA A 234 -14.91 -2.98 -7.34
N LEU A 235 -15.62 -4.09 -7.56
CA LEU A 235 -16.56 -4.66 -6.58
C LEU A 235 -15.87 -5.46 -5.45
N GLN A 236 -14.62 -5.83 -5.63
CA GLN A 236 -13.93 -6.68 -4.66
C GLN A 236 -12.91 -5.94 -3.81
N ILE A 237 -12.34 -4.85 -4.31
CA ILE A 237 -11.27 -4.12 -3.64
C ILE A 237 -11.55 -2.61 -3.68
N GLY A 238 -11.08 -1.92 -2.65
CA GLY A 238 -11.12 -0.47 -2.59
C GLY A 238 -12.42 0.11 -2.02
N PRO A 239 -12.61 1.42 -2.17
CA PRO A 239 -13.71 2.14 -1.53
C PRO A 239 -15.11 1.70 -2.01
N ALA A 240 -15.26 1.34 -3.28
CA ALA A 240 -16.53 0.87 -3.84
C ALA A 240 -16.98 -0.46 -3.19
N SER A 241 -16.05 -1.42 -3.08
CA SER A 241 -16.29 -2.68 -2.37
C SER A 241 -16.70 -2.46 -0.91
N ARG A 242 -16.00 -1.56 -0.22
CA ARG A 242 -16.30 -1.23 1.18
C ARG A 242 -17.69 -0.62 1.34
N ALA A 243 -18.10 0.28 0.44
CA ALA A 243 -19.40 0.92 0.49
C ALA A 243 -20.57 -0.05 0.26
N LEU A 244 -20.33 -1.18 -0.41
CA LEU A 244 -21.34 -2.21 -0.67
C LEU A 244 -21.47 -3.27 0.42
N GLN A 245 -20.57 -3.28 1.41
CA GLN A 245 -20.62 -4.29 2.48
C GLN A 245 -21.93 -4.22 3.25
N GLY A 246 -22.58 -5.38 3.43
CA GLY A 246 -23.82 -5.50 4.18
C GLY A 246 -25.10 -5.10 3.43
N HIS A 247 -24.99 -4.70 2.14
CA HIS A 247 -26.14 -4.40 1.31
C HIS A 247 -26.70 -5.67 0.63
N PRO A 248 -28.00 -5.71 0.29
CA PRO A 248 -28.61 -6.87 -0.31
C PRO A 248 -28.17 -7.09 -1.77
N PRO A 249 -28.32 -8.32 -2.32
CA PRO A 249 -27.87 -8.67 -3.66
C PRO A 249 -28.38 -7.77 -4.78
N GLU A 250 -29.64 -7.31 -4.71
CA GLU A 250 -30.22 -6.40 -5.70
C GLU A 250 -29.51 -5.04 -5.76
N THR A 251 -29.07 -4.51 -4.62
CA THR A 251 -28.26 -3.29 -4.55
C THR A 251 -26.88 -3.52 -5.18
N TYR A 252 -26.31 -4.69 -4.94
CA TYR A 252 -25.03 -5.06 -5.53
C TYR A 252 -25.11 -5.14 -7.07
N GLU A 253 -26.15 -5.77 -7.63
CA GLU A 253 -26.34 -5.85 -9.07
C GLU A 253 -26.61 -4.48 -9.72
N ALA A 254 -27.38 -3.61 -9.05
CA ALA A 254 -27.62 -2.24 -9.52
C ALA A 254 -26.30 -1.41 -9.53
N ALA A 255 -25.49 -1.53 -8.49
CA ALA A 255 -24.18 -0.89 -8.40
C ALA A 255 -23.21 -1.43 -9.47
N LYS A 256 -23.21 -2.74 -9.71
CA LYS A 256 -22.44 -3.40 -10.76
C LYS A 256 -22.76 -2.83 -12.14
N ALA A 257 -24.05 -2.68 -12.47
CA ALA A 257 -24.49 -2.07 -13.71
C ALA A 257 -24.02 -0.61 -13.85
N SER A 258 -24.11 0.18 -12.79
CA SER A 258 -23.65 1.58 -12.80
C SER A 258 -22.13 1.72 -12.91
N ILE A 259 -21.35 0.81 -12.31
CA ILE A 259 -19.90 0.77 -12.47
C ILE A 259 -19.55 0.41 -13.93
N ARG A 260 -20.24 -0.56 -14.52
CA ARG A 260 -20.05 -0.94 -15.93
C ARG A 260 -20.29 0.25 -16.86
N GLU A 261 -21.43 0.93 -16.70
CA GLU A 261 -21.76 2.12 -17.48
C GLU A 261 -20.65 3.18 -17.38
N MET A 262 -20.18 3.44 -16.16
CA MET A 262 -19.14 4.43 -15.89
C MET A 262 -17.79 4.04 -16.50
N LEU A 263 -17.41 2.74 -16.50
CA LEU A 263 -16.14 2.27 -17.03
C LEU A 263 -16.12 2.10 -18.55
N THR A 264 -17.27 1.92 -19.19
CA THR A 264 -17.39 1.68 -20.64
C THR A 264 -16.65 2.68 -21.52
N PRO A 265 -16.68 4.01 -21.26
CA PRO A 265 -15.95 4.98 -22.07
C PRO A 265 -14.41 4.85 -22.02
N PHE A 266 -13.88 4.17 -21.01
CA PHE A 266 -12.44 3.98 -20.82
C PHE A 266 -11.93 2.66 -21.41
N LEU A 267 -12.83 1.82 -21.92
CA LEU A 267 -12.46 0.54 -22.54
C LEU A 267 -11.73 0.78 -23.86
N LYS A 268 -10.48 0.28 -23.94
CA LYS A 268 -9.70 0.23 -25.18
C LYS A 268 -9.16 -1.20 -25.31
N GLU A 269 -9.65 -1.93 -26.30
CA GLU A 269 -9.36 -3.35 -26.48
C GLU A 269 -9.72 -4.15 -25.21
N GLN A 270 -8.76 -4.61 -24.44
CA GLN A 270 -8.93 -5.34 -23.18
C GLN A 270 -8.49 -4.54 -21.95
N SER A 271 -8.11 -3.28 -22.12
CA SER A 271 -7.64 -2.39 -21.05
C SER A 271 -8.73 -1.37 -20.68
N VAL A 272 -8.84 -1.06 -19.39
CA VAL A 272 -9.68 0.02 -18.84
C VAL A 272 -8.78 0.86 -17.93
N ALA A 273 -8.16 1.88 -18.51
CA ALA A 273 -7.20 2.72 -17.80
C ALA A 273 -7.82 4.04 -17.35
N LEU A 274 -7.72 4.30 -16.05
CA LEU A 274 -8.04 5.58 -15.44
C LEU A 274 -6.79 6.18 -14.77
N GLN A 275 -6.79 7.49 -14.55
CA GLN A 275 -5.68 8.14 -13.89
C GLN A 275 -5.57 7.71 -12.43
N GLY A 276 -4.33 7.42 -12.00
CA GLY A 276 -3.89 7.35 -10.62
C GLY A 276 -2.81 8.38 -10.35
N ALA A 277 -2.74 8.89 -9.14
CA ALA A 277 -1.80 9.91 -8.73
C ALA A 277 -1.20 9.57 -7.37
N ILE A 278 0.12 9.54 -7.31
CA ILE A 278 0.88 9.20 -6.11
C ILE A 278 1.89 10.29 -5.77
N TRP A 279 2.31 10.32 -4.52
CA TRP A 279 3.57 10.89 -4.09
C TRP A 279 4.62 9.78 -3.97
N ILE A 280 5.83 10.05 -4.46
CA ILE A 280 7.03 9.36 -3.99
C ILE A 280 7.69 10.27 -2.96
N VAL A 281 7.73 9.81 -1.73
CA VAL A 281 8.27 10.54 -0.60
C VAL A 281 9.65 10.01 -0.27
N THR A 282 10.63 10.90 -0.10
CA THR A 282 11.99 10.53 0.32
C THR A 282 12.41 11.39 1.51
N ALA A 283 13.24 10.82 2.39
CA ALA A 283 13.84 11.53 3.51
C ALA A 283 15.13 10.83 3.95
N LYS A 284 15.91 11.48 4.84
CA LYS A 284 17.13 10.93 5.42
C LYS A 284 17.01 10.80 6.94
N ALA A 285 17.61 9.73 7.47
CA ALA A 285 17.94 9.64 8.88
C ALA A 285 19.23 10.46 9.13
N THR A 286 19.33 11.13 10.29
CA THR A 286 20.54 11.83 10.74
C THR A 286 21.08 11.16 11.99
#